data_e5005030ff36cc993dcb8daeb31cb025
#
_entry.id   e5005030ff36cc993dcb8daeb31cb025
#
_cell.length_a   1.000
_cell.length_b   1.000
_cell.length_c   1.000
_cell.angle_alpha   90.00
_cell.angle_beta   90.00
_cell.angle_gamma   90.00
#
_symmetry.space_group_name_H-M   'P 1'
#
loop_
_entity.id
_entity.type
_entity.pdbx_description
1 polymer ?
#
loop_
_entity_poly.entity_id
_entity_poly.type
_entity_poly.pdbx_seq_one_letter_code
_entity_poly.pdbx_strand_id
1 'polypeptide(L)'
;MNKSISAQGFTLKKDQSDLINQKLQRIAYAESHIVDLIIHVKEDKKFYFDATVNFRWGANAHVASDDFDFAAGVNKLMDVLDVKVKREKDKVQEKK
;
A
#
# COMPACT_ATOMS: atom_id res chain seq x y z
N MET A 1 -10.36 -3.94 7.84
CA MET A 1 -9.16 -3.15 7.48
C MET A 1 -9.53 -1.69 7.35
N ASN A 2 -8.83 -0.84 8.05
CA ASN A 2 -8.99 0.61 7.91
C ASN A 2 -8.01 1.11 6.87
N LYS A 3 -8.50 1.83 5.87
CA LYS A 3 -7.67 2.41 4.82
C LYS A 3 -7.59 3.92 4.97
N SER A 4 -6.40 4.47 4.79
CA SER A 4 -6.18 5.90 4.78
C SER A 4 -5.26 6.24 3.61
N ILE A 5 -5.68 7.16 2.76
CA ILE A 5 -4.90 7.64 1.62
C ILE A 5 -4.76 9.14 1.76
N SER A 6 -3.53 9.63 1.79
CA SER A 6 -3.26 11.06 1.91
C SER A 6 -2.26 11.51 0.85
N ALA A 7 -2.28 12.81 0.56
CA ALA A 7 -1.40 13.40 -0.45
C ALA A 7 -0.73 14.65 0.10
N GLN A 8 0.51 14.88 -0.32
CA GLN A 8 1.30 16.04 0.06
C GLN A 8 1.91 16.66 -1.21
N GLY A 9 1.85 17.98 -1.32
CA GLY A 9 2.38 18.69 -2.48
C GLY A 9 1.42 18.80 -3.65
N PHE A 10 0.25 18.15 -3.56
CA PHE A 10 -0.81 18.21 -4.57
C PHE A 10 -2.11 17.73 -3.94
N THR A 11 -3.21 17.94 -4.65
CA THR A 11 -4.53 17.44 -4.24
C THR A 11 -4.81 16.13 -4.99
N LEU A 12 -5.08 15.06 -4.23
CA LEU A 12 -5.41 13.76 -4.80
C LEU A 12 -6.75 13.84 -5.51
N LYS A 13 -6.77 13.54 -6.80
CA LYS A 13 -7.98 13.56 -7.61
C LYS A 13 -8.76 12.26 -7.40
N LYS A 14 -10.06 12.31 -7.70
CA LYS A 14 -10.93 11.16 -7.54
C LYS A 14 -10.44 9.96 -8.36
N ASP A 15 -10.05 10.18 -9.62
CA ASP A 15 -9.56 9.10 -10.48
C ASP A 15 -8.26 8.48 -9.96
N GLN A 16 -7.41 9.28 -9.32
CA GLN A 16 -6.19 8.79 -8.70
C GLN A 16 -6.50 7.93 -7.47
N SER A 17 -7.41 8.39 -6.63
CA SER A 17 -7.87 7.64 -5.47
C SER A 17 -8.56 6.34 -5.89
N ASP A 18 -9.39 6.40 -6.91
CA ASP A 18 -10.08 5.22 -7.46
C ASP A 18 -9.07 4.19 -7.99
N LEU A 19 -8.01 4.66 -8.65
CA LEU A 19 -6.97 3.78 -9.16
C LEU A 19 -6.27 3.04 -8.02
N ILE A 20 -5.91 3.75 -6.95
CA ILE A 20 -5.28 3.14 -5.78
C ILE A 20 -6.21 2.08 -5.18
N ASN A 21 -7.47 2.42 -4.98
CA ASN A 21 -8.46 1.50 -4.40
C ASN A 21 -8.66 0.27 -5.29
N GLN A 22 -8.69 0.46 -6.61
CA GLN A 22 -8.82 -0.64 -7.56
C GLN A 22 -7.62 -1.59 -7.48
N LYS A 23 -6.41 -1.04 -7.43
CA LYS A 23 -5.20 -1.86 -7.37
C LYS A 23 -5.04 -2.56 -6.03
N LEU A 24 -5.60 -2.01 -4.95
CA LEU A 24 -5.58 -2.64 -3.64
C LEU A 24 -6.34 -3.97 -3.60
N GLN A 25 -7.15 -4.26 -4.59
CA GLN A 25 -7.81 -5.57 -4.71
C GLN A 25 -6.81 -6.71 -4.77
N ARG A 26 -5.59 -6.44 -5.20
CA ARG A 26 -4.53 -7.46 -5.25
C ARG A 26 -4.20 -8.04 -3.89
N ILE A 27 -4.44 -7.29 -2.81
CA ILE A 27 -4.17 -7.77 -1.44
C ILE A 27 -5.45 -8.08 -0.67
N ALA A 28 -6.58 -8.17 -1.36
CA ALA A 28 -7.86 -8.49 -0.74
C ALA A 28 -7.83 -9.83 0.00
N TYR A 29 -7.01 -10.78 -0.47
CA TYR A 29 -6.84 -12.08 0.19
C TYR A 29 -6.32 -11.96 1.62
N ALA A 30 -5.64 -10.87 1.95
CA ALA A 30 -5.04 -10.66 3.27
C ALA A 30 -5.83 -9.65 4.11
N GLU A 31 -6.96 -9.16 3.63
CA GLU A 31 -7.72 -8.09 4.29
C GLU A 31 -8.06 -8.43 5.73
N SER A 32 -8.42 -9.67 6.01
CA SER A 32 -8.77 -10.10 7.37
C SER A 32 -7.57 -10.11 8.33
N HIS A 33 -6.37 -10.06 7.82
CA HIS A 33 -5.12 -10.06 8.61
C HIS A 33 -4.58 -8.66 8.84
N ILE A 34 -5.16 -7.63 8.20
CA ILE A 34 -4.67 -6.26 8.25
C ILE A 34 -5.61 -5.41 9.10
N VAL A 35 -5.05 -4.73 10.10
CA VAL A 35 -5.80 -3.78 10.92
C VAL A 35 -5.87 -2.43 10.21
N ASP A 36 -4.71 -1.89 9.81
CA ASP A 36 -4.63 -0.59 9.14
C ASP A 36 -3.74 -0.67 7.90
N LEU A 37 -4.15 0.04 6.87
CA LEU A 37 -3.33 0.27 5.68
C LEU A 37 -3.29 1.78 5.42
N ILE A 38 -2.11 2.36 5.52
CA ILE A 38 -1.90 3.80 5.38
C ILE A 38 -1.05 4.04 4.14
N ILE A 39 -1.59 4.75 3.17
CA ILE A 39 -0.89 5.10 1.94
C ILE A 39 -0.69 6.61 1.89
N HIS A 40 0.54 7.03 1.67
CA HIS A 40 0.89 8.44 1.54
C HIS A 40 1.54 8.66 0.18
N VAL A 41 1.11 9.72 -0.52
CA VAL A 41 1.66 10.10 -1.82
C VAL A 41 2.19 11.51 -1.72
N LYS A 42 3.43 11.72 -2.13
CA LYS A 42 4.05 13.04 -2.17
C LYS A 42 4.44 13.35 -3.61
N GLU A 43 4.14 14.57 -4.07
CA GLU A 43 4.62 15.05 -5.36
C GLU A 43 5.73 16.08 -5.13
N ASP A 44 6.91 15.80 -5.67
CA ASP A 44 8.07 16.71 -5.65
C ASP A 44 8.95 16.33 -6.84
N LYS A 45 8.72 16.94 -7.99
CA LYS A 45 9.32 16.63 -9.30
C LYS A 45 8.81 15.31 -9.86
N LYS A 46 8.61 14.31 -9.03
CA LYS A 46 7.95 13.04 -9.36
C LYS A 46 7.07 12.63 -8.19
N PHE A 47 6.38 11.52 -8.35
CA PHE A 47 5.53 10.99 -7.28
C PHE A 47 6.30 10.02 -6.43
N TYR A 48 6.21 10.18 -5.11
CA TYR A 48 6.75 9.26 -4.12
C TYR A 48 5.58 8.62 -3.38
N PHE A 49 5.59 7.30 -3.32
CA PHE A 49 4.53 6.53 -2.69
C PHE A 49 5.10 5.76 -1.52
N ASP A 50 4.38 5.73 -0.41
CA ASP A 50 4.71 4.81 0.67
C ASP A 50 3.43 4.21 1.25
N ALA A 51 3.56 3.00 1.79
CA ALA A 51 2.46 2.30 2.40
C ALA A 51 2.95 1.63 3.68
N THR A 52 2.17 1.79 4.75
CA THR A 52 2.42 1.14 6.03
C THR A 52 1.25 0.21 6.32
N VAL A 53 1.55 -1.02 6.69
CA VAL A 53 0.55 -2.04 7.00
C VAL A 53 0.75 -2.47 8.46
N ASN A 54 -0.33 -2.43 9.23
CA ASN A 54 -0.34 -2.95 10.59
C ASN A 54 -1.17 -4.25 10.60
N PHE A 55 -0.54 -5.34 10.99
CA PHE A 55 -1.17 -6.66 11.03
C PHE A 55 -1.77 -6.96 12.39
N ARG A 56 -2.74 -7.86 12.41
CA ARG A 56 -3.45 -8.25 13.64
C ARG A 56 -2.55 -8.85 14.71
N TRP A 57 -1.43 -9.45 14.31
CA TRP A 57 -0.49 -10.08 15.25
C TRP A 57 0.58 -9.10 15.75
N GLY A 58 0.38 -7.81 15.55
CA GLY A 58 1.26 -6.78 16.09
C GLY A 58 2.45 -6.41 15.22
N ALA A 59 2.68 -7.12 14.13
CA ALA A 59 3.74 -6.78 13.19
C ALA A 59 3.33 -5.63 12.30
N ASN A 60 4.29 -4.91 11.77
CA ASN A 60 4.05 -3.90 10.75
C ASN A 60 5.02 -4.06 9.59
N ALA A 61 4.67 -3.49 8.44
CA ALA A 61 5.49 -3.51 7.25
C ALA A 61 5.40 -2.16 6.58
N HIS A 62 6.48 -1.72 5.97
CA HIS A 62 6.52 -0.48 5.21
C HIS A 62 7.17 -0.74 3.86
N VAL A 63 6.55 -0.25 2.80
CA VAL A 63 7.08 -0.33 1.44
C VAL A 63 6.96 1.03 0.78
N ALA A 64 7.79 1.28 -0.23
CA ALA A 64 7.80 2.54 -0.94
C ALA A 64 8.12 2.33 -2.41
N SER A 65 7.68 3.27 -3.23
CA SER A 65 8.00 3.32 -4.65
C SER A 65 8.02 4.76 -5.11
N ASP A 66 8.53 4.99 -6.30
CA ASP A 66 8.47 6.30 -6.93
C ASP A 66 8.37 6.16 -8.44
N ASP A 67 7.84 7.17 -9.10
CA ASP A 67 7.77 7.23 -10.56
C ASP A 67 7.32 8.63 -10.97
N PHE A 68 7.70 9.04 -12.17
CA PHE A 68 7.19 10.27 -12.75
C PHE A 68 5.72 10.14 -13.14
N ASP A 69 5.28 8.92 -13.48
CA ASP A 69 3.90 8.63 -13.82
C ASP A 69 3.17 8.06 -12.60
N PHE A 70 2.03 8.63 -12.26
CA PHE A 70 1.24 8.23 -11.09
C PHE A 70 0.82 6.76 -11.17
N ALA A 71 0.25 6.35 -12.30
CA ALA A 71 -0.23 4.98 -12.46
C ALA A 71 0.91 3.96 -12.38
N ALA A 72 2.05 4.26 -12.99
CA ALA A 72 3.22 3.40 -12.93
C ALA A 72 3.74 3.27 -11.48
N GLY A 73 3.75 4.38 -10.74
CA GLY A 73 4.16 4.38 -9.34
C GLY A 73 3.23 3.55 -8.46
N VAL A 74 1.91 3.65 -8.70
CA VAL A 74 0.93 2.83 -7.99
C VAL A 74 1.15 1.35 -8.27
N ASN A 75 1.38 0.97 -9.52
CA ASN A 75 1.64 -0.42 -9.88
C ASN A 75 2.90 -0.96 -9.19
N LYS A 76 3.97 -0.17 -9.15
CA LYS A 76 5.19 -0.55 -8.44
C LYS A 76 4.93 -0.73 -6.94
N LEU A 77 4.16 0.19 -6.36
CA LEU A 77 3.81 0.10 -4.93
C LEU A 77 3.05 -1.19 -4.64
N MET A 78 2.08 -1.54 -5.49
CA MET A 78 1.29 -2.76 -5.30
C MET A 78 2.15 -4.01 -5.43
N ASP A 79 3.13 -4.02 -6.35
CA ASP A 79 4.04 -5.15 -6.51
C ASP A 79 4.83 -5.41 -5.23
N VAL A 80 5.45 -4.37 -4.67
CA VAL A 80 6.27 -4.54 -3.45
C VAL A 80 5.39 -4.80 -2.22
N LEU A 81 4.21 -4.19 -2.18
CA LEU A 81 3.25 -4.40 -1.09
C LEU A 81 2.76 -5.83 -1.06
N ASP A 82 2.39 -6.39 -2.22
CA ASP A 82 1.90 -7.75 -2.33
C ASP A 82 2.96 -8.76 -1.85
N VAL A 83 4.20 -8.60 -2.28
CA VAL A 83 5.30 -9.45 -1.84
C VAL A 83 5.49 -9.38 -0.33
N LYS A 84 5.45 -8.16 0.23
CA LYS A 84 5.67 -7.97 1.67
C LYS A 84 4.53 -8.57 2.49
N VAL A 85 3.30 -8.40 2.06
CA VAL A 85 2.12 -8.95 2.74
C VAL A 85 2.18 -10.48 2.73
N LYS A 86 2.53 -11.09 1.60
CA LYS A 86 2.67 -12.54 1.49
C LYS A 86 3.74 -13.06 2.45
N ARG A 87 4.89 -12.39 2.53
CA ARG A 87 5.98 -12.79 3.42
C ARG A 87 5.55 -12.75 4.88
N GLU A 88 4.88 -11.69 5.30
CA GLU A 88 4.40 -11.57 6.67
C GLU A 88 3.35 -12.63 7.01
N LYS A 89 2.45 -12.90 6.09
CA LYS A 89 1.44 -13.94 6.26
C LYS A 89 2.08 -15.31 6.38
N ASP A 90 3.06 -15.62 5.53
CA ASP A 90 3.75 -16.91 5.54
C ASP A 90 4.54 -17.12 6.83
N LYS A 91 5.17 -16.09 7.36
CA LYS A 91 5.88 -16.18 8.63
C LYS A 91 4.97 -16.62 9.78
N VAL A 92 3.76 -16.09 9.82
CA VAL A 92 2.79 -16.44 10.86
C VAL A 92 2.34 -17.89 10.70
N GLN A 93 2.12 -18.33 9.46
CA GLN A 93 1.70 -19.72 9.20
C GLN A 93 2.79 -20.73 9.49
N GLU A 94 4.05 -20.37 9.27
CA GLU A 94 5.18 -21.27 9.51
C GLU A 94 5.45 -21.54 11.01
N LYS A 95 4.94 -20.67 11.86
CA LYS A 95 5.17 -20.80 13.32
C LYS A 95 4.22 -21.78 14.00
N LYS A 96 3.45 -22.48 13.25
CA LYS A 96 2.53 -23.48 13.83
C LYS A 96 3.31 -24.76 14.24
#